data_2c2a9bfd2697fe8bc761a9bd2e3f6e3e
#
_entry.id   2c2a9bfd2697fe8bc761a9bd2e3f6e3e
#
_cell.length_a   1.000
_cell.length_b   1.000
_cell.length_c   1.000
_cell.angle_alpha   90.00
_cell.angle_beta   90.00
_cell.angle_gamma   90.00
#
_symmetry.space_group_name_H-M   'P 1'
#
loop_
_entity.id
_entity.type
_entity.pdbx_description
1 polymer ?
#
loop_
_entity_poly.entity_id
_entity_poly.type
_entity_poly.pdbx_seq_one_letter_code
_entity_poly.pdbx_strand_id
1 'polypeptide(L)'
;MKVGITFGGYCPMHQGHLDLIMRAKKENDICYVVVCGYDNEPRADEIGLTLNRRYSLIKQMFKNDEQIRVLKVNDTELGIDESMSESNWDIWLECVENQMNLEWGYVDYIFTWYVGEPDYVSALCNKRDNEITARPIINNVTYVGRSKNPISATMIRENPIKYWNKIAWPFRQYFSTNILITGTASEGKSTLTRDIATYFGIPYSEEYGRTYMEYYGKDDTDLTVTDFQQFLIEQRRDTQKKIESPGNCGIVISDTDNMVTLMYAQAYVEDPNIDLTEEDYKTLEQLAWNIKRGIQWDKIFLLPPKNKFVDDGCRYMVQSTMDERTKNYNKLVALLKKFGWWDKVEILDNDFLGNFNRVKEYVESKME
;
A
#
# COMPACT_ATOMS: atom_id res chain seq x y z
N MET A 1 6.14 4.31 38.69
CA MET A 1 5.57 3.80 37.45
C MET A 1 6.70 3.41 36.51
N LYS A 2 6.67 2.20 35.93
CA LYS A 2 7.67 1.72 34.97
C LYS A 2 7.29 2.15 33.57
N VAL A 3 8.22 2.74 32.85
CA VAL A 3 8.03 3.26 31.48
C VAL A 3 9.01 2.59 30.54
N GLY A 4 8.51 1.85 29.59
CA GLY A 4 9.30 1.29 28.49
C GLY A 4 9.32 2.24 27.32
N ILE A 5 10.47 2.44 26.69
CA ILE A 5 10.61 3.27 25.49
C ILE A 5 11.32 2.47 24.41
N THR A 6 10.79 2.51 23.21
CA THR A 6 11.44 2.00 22.00
C THR A 6 11.30 3.01 20.89
N PHE A 7 12.27 3.05 19.97
CA PHE A 7 12.29 4.02 18.88
C PHE A 7 12.84 3.42 17.60
N GLY A 8 12.53 4.04 16.48
CA GLY A 8 13.04 3.65 15.19
C GLY A 8 12.36 4.33 14.02
N GLY A 9 12.96 4.20 12.85
CA GLY A 9 12.39 4.70 11.61
C GLY A 9 11.20 3.90 11.09
N TYR A 10 11.10 2.61 11.44
CA TYR A 10 9.98 1.70 11.05
C TYR A 10 9.61 1.74 9.57
N CYS A 11 10.58 1.66 8.67
CA CYS A 11 10.40 1.75 7.23
C CYS A 11 10.82 0.47 6.49
N PRO A 12 9.98 -0.62 6.49
CA PRO A 12 8.73 -0.79 7.22
C PRO A 12 8.89 -1.28 8.66
N MET A 13 7.80 -1.23 9.43
CA MET A 13 7.71 -1.99 10.67
C MET A 13 7.65 -3.48 10.36
N HIS A 14 8.38 -4.28 11.15
CA HIS A 14 8.48 -5.73 10.96
C HIS A 14 8.48 -6.49 12.30
N GLN A 15 8.43 -7.83 12.26
CA GLN A 15 8.33 -8.66 13.45
C GLN A 15 9.42 -8.36 14.49
N GLY A 16 10.66 -8.09 14.07
CA GLY A 16 11.72 -7.73 15.02
C GLY A 16 11.42 -6.46 15.82
N HIS A 17 10.77 -5.45 15.22
CA HIS A 17 10.29 -4.27 15.92
C HIS A 17 9.13 -4.60 16.87
N LEU A 18 8.21 -5.46 16.42
CA LEU A 18 7.07 -5.88 17.24
C LEU A 18 7.53 -6.67 18.47
N ASP A 19 8.50 -7.57 18.32
CA ASP A 19 9.08 -8.32 19.45
C ASP A 19 9.67 -7.37 20.51
N LEU A 20 10.37 -6.31 20.04
CA LEU A 20 10.93 -5.26 20.90
C LEU A 20 9.82 -4.51 21.64
N ILE A 21 8.80 -4.04 20.93
CA ILE A 21 7.65 -3.31 21.49
C ILE A 21 6.89 -4.18 22.49
N MET A 22 6.62 -5.45 22.15
CA MET A 22 5.90 -6.37 23.03
C MET A 22 6.68 -6.68 24.29
N ARG A 23 8.00 -6.77 24.22
CA ARG A 23 8.84 -6.93 25.39
C ARG A 23 8.79 -5.68 26.27
N ALA A 24 8.99 -4.50 25.67
CA ALA A 24 8.90 -3.23 26.41
C ALA A 24 7.54 -3.07 27.10
N LYS A 25 6.45 -3.41 26.41
CA LYS A 25 5.10 -3.40 26.98
C LYS A 25 4.95 -4.35 28.18
N LYS A 26 5.42 -5.60 28.04
CA LYS A 26 5.23 -6.63 29.08
C LYS A 26 6.02 -6.36 30.36
N GLU A 27 7.15 -5.68 30.27
CA GLU A 27 8.05 -5.42 31.38
C GLU A 27 7.75 -4.08 32.10
N ASN A 28 6.82 -3.25 31.54
CA ASN A 28 6.53 -1.92 32.04
C ASN A 28 5.02 -1.64 32.14
N ASP A 29 4.64 -0.60 32.87
CA ASP A 29 3.26 -0.17 33.07
C ASP A 29 2.74 0.57 31.80
N ILE A 30 3.60 1.35 31.15
CA ILE A 30 3.35 2.08 29.90
C ILE A 30 4.53 1.85 28.95
N CYS A 31 4.24 1.77 27.65
CA CYS A 31 5.24 1.66 26.60
C CYS A 31 5.09 2.81 25.59
N TYR A 32 6.14 3.61 25.41
CA TYR A 32 6.21 4.60 24.34
C TYR A 32 6.92 4.03 23.11
N VAL A 33 6.27 4.16 21.96
CA VAL A 33 6.82 3.80 20.65
C VAL A 33 7.10 5.09 19.89
N VAL A 34 8.36 5.46 19.79
CA VAL A 34 8.79 6.70 19.14
C VAL A 34 9.11 6.44 17.67
N VAL A 35 8.30 7.00 16.79
CA VAL A 35 8.50 6.94 15.34
C VAL A 35 9.35 8.14 14.94
N CYS A 36 10.57 7.91 14.50
CA CYS A 36 11.50 8.97 14.12
C CYS A 36 11.93 8.91 12.65
N GLY A 37 12.40 10.03 12.14
CA GLY A 37 12.88 10.20 10.78
C GLY A 37 12.83 11.65 10.35
N TYR A 38 13.18 11.91 9.10
CA TYR A 38 13.26 13.25 8.53
C TYR A 38 12.35 13.41 7.30
N ASP A 39 12.10 14.67 6.93
CA ASP A 39 11.33 14.98 5.73
C ASP A 39 12.15 14.66 4.46
N ASN A 40 11.46 14.24 3.40
CA ASN A 40 12.08 13.84 2.13
C ASN A 40 13.11 12.71 2.27
N GLU A 41 12.81 11.72 3.10
CA GLU A 41 13.61 10.51 3.26
C GLU A 41 13.49 9.62 2.00
N PRO A 42 14.50 9.54 1.10
CA PRO A 42 14.34 8.94 -0.24
C PRO A 42 13.83 7.49 -0.16
N ARG A 43 14.42 6.66 0.72
CA ARG A 43 14.03 5.25 0.91
C ARG A 43 12.59 5.05 1.39
N ALA A 44 11.98 6.08 1.96
CA ALA A 44 10.62 6.05 2.47
C ALA A 44 9.64 6.66 1.46
N ASP A 45 10.04 7.74 0.80
CA ASP A 45 9.21 8.47 -0.14
C ASP A 45 8.99 7.68 -1.43
N GLU A 46 9.99 6.95 -1.91
CA GLU A 46 9.88 6.05 -3.08
C GLU A 46 8.74 5.01 -2.92
N ILE A 47 8.51 4.54 -1.71
CA ILE A 47 7.47 3.55 -1.41
C ILE A 47 6.24 4.17 -0.73
N GLY A 48 6.16 5.50 -0.61
CA GLY A 48 5.04 6.21 0.00
C GLY A 48 4.93 6.07 1.53
N LEU A 49 6.00 5.65 2.21
CA LEU A 49 6.07 5.51 3.68
C LEU A 49 6.72 6.72 4.36
N THR A 50 6.26 7.93 4.05
CA THR A 50 6.71 9.15 4.73
C THR A 50 6.61 9.02 6.26
N LEU A 51 7.34 9.85 7.02
CA LEU A 51 7.30 9.83 8.49
C LEU A 51 5.87 9.94 9.03
N ASN A 52 5.07 10.85 8.50
CA ASN A 52 3.67 11.01 8.89
C ASN A 52 2.83 9.76 8.59
N ARG A 53 3.10 9.09 7.49
CA ARG A 53 2.38 7.86 7.12
C ARG A 53 2.74 6.71 8.06
N ARG A 54 4.03 6.51 8.34
CA ARG A 54 4.51 5.49 9.30
C ARG A 54 3.90 5.71 10.69
N TYR A 55 3.94 6.95 11.18
CA TYR A 55 3.31 7.32 12.45
C TYR A 55 1.82 7.00 12.48
N SER A 56 1.08 7.37 11.44
CA SER A 56 -0.37 7.11 11.35
C SER A 56 -0.69 5.62 11.36
N LEU A 57 0.06 4.81 10.59
CA LEU A 57 -0.12 3.36 10.55
C LEU A 57 0.14 2.70 11.92
N ILE A 58 1.22 3.09 12.59
CA ILE A 58 1.57 2.56 13.92
C ILE A 58 0.56 2.99 14.97
N LYS A 59 0.14 4.26 14.95
CA LYS A 59 -0.90 4.77 15.85
C LYS A 59 -2.22 4.02 15.67
N GLN A 60 -2.62 3.75 14.42
CA GLN A 60 -3.83 2.97 14.13
C GLN A 60 -3.68 1.52 14.60
N MET A 61 -2.51 0.91 14.44
CA MET A 61 -2.23 -0.46 14.84
C MET A 61 -2.40 -0.68 16.35
N PHE A 62 -2.02 0.31 17.15
CA PHE A 62 -2.12 0.26 18.61
C PHE A 62 -3.25 1.10 19.22
N LYS A 63 -4.22 1.55 18.39
CA LYS A 63 -5.28 2.48 18.83
C LYS A 63 -6.14 1.99 20.02
N ASN A 64 -6.28 0.68 20.15
CA ASN A 64 -7.08 0.04 21.21
C ASN A 64 -6.20 -0.50 22.37
N ASP A 65 -4.94 -0.17 22.38
CA ASP A 65 -3.98 -0.63 23.40
C ASP A 65 -3.66 0.51 24.36
N GLU A 66 -4.25 0.45 25.56
CA GLU A 66 -4.11 1.52 26.57
C GLU A 66 -2.70 1.64 27.13
N GLN A 67 -1.88 0.58 27.05
CA GLN A 67 -0.50 0.61 27.54
C GLN A 67 0.47 1.21 26.52
N ILE A 68 0.12 1.28 25.22
CA ILE A 68 1.00 1.78 24.17
C ILE A 68 0.66 3.23 23.84
N ARG A 69 1.67 4.09 23.87
CA ARG A 69 1.63 5.48 23.43
C ARG A 69 2.57 5.67 22.26
N VAL A 70 2.07 6.20 21.14
CA VAL A 70 2.88 6.41 19.94
C VAL A 70 3.23 7.88 19.83
N LEU A 71 4.53 8.18 19.77
CA LEU A 71 5.07 9.52 19.58
C LEU A 71 5.69 9.66 18.19
N LYS A 72 5.79 10.90 17.71
CA LYS A 72 6.45 11.22 16.44
C LYS A 72 7.56 12.24 16.70
N VAL A 73 8.77 11.93 16.25
CA VAL A 73 9.89 12.87 16.25
C VAL A 73 10.32 13.10 14.80
N ASN A 74 10.26 14.36 14.37
CA ASN A 74 10.72 14.79 13.06
C ASN A 74 12.09 15.46 13.21
N ASP A 75 13.13 14.77 12.78
CA ASP A 75 14.51 15.22 12.91
C ASP A 75 14.74 16.52 12.13
N THR A 76 14.05 16.73 11.00
CA THR A 76 14.09 17.98 10.23
C THR A 76 13.54 19.17 11.04
N GLU A 77 12.42 19.00 11.71
CA GLU A 77 11.81 20.05 12.55
C GLU A 77 12.71 20.42 13.74
N LEU A 78 13.54 19.48 14.21
CA LEU A 78 14.50 19.70 15.29
C LEU A 78 15.84 20.28 14.81
N GLY A 79 16.05 20.40 13.49
CA GLY A 79 17.32 20.82 12.91
C GLY A 79 18.44 19.77 13.09
N ILE A 80 18.07 18.51 13.27
CA ILE A 80 19.01 17.39 13.41
C ILE A 80 19.34 16.88 12.00
N ASP A 81 20.63 16.77 11.70
CA ASP A 81 21.13 16.12 10.49
C ASP A 81 21.27 14.59 10.70
N GLU A 82 21.66 13.87 9.66
CA GLU A 82 21.88 12.41 9.70
C GLU A 82 22.98 11.99 10.71
N SER A 83 23.84 12.93 11.13
CA SER A 83 24.84 12.67 12.16
C SER A 83 24.26 12.85 13.55
N MET A 84 23.98 11.76 14.26
CA MET A 84 23.56 11.80 15.66
C MET A 84 24.73 12.19 16.58
N SER A 85 25.12 13.48 16.52
CA SER A 85 26.10 14.06 17.43
C SER A 85 25.57 14.05 18.89
N GLU A 86 26.45 14.28 19.88
CA GLU A 86 26.01 14.34 21.29
C GLU A 86 24.93 15.41 21.53
N SER A 87 25.08 16.57 20.89
CA SER A 87 24.08 17.65 21.00
C SER A 87 22.74 17.29 20.35
N ASN A 88 22.75 16.54 19.26
CA ASN A 88 21.53 16.08 18.58
C ASN A 88 20.74 15.09 19.46
N TRP A 89 21.45 14.22 20.20
CA TRP A 89 20.79 13.34 21.18
C TRP A 89 20.07 14.13 22.28
N ASP A 90 20.66 15.22 22.79
CA ASP A 90 20.04 16.04 23.84
C ASP A 90 18.73 16.67 23.35
N ILE A 91 18.76 17.29 22.17
CA ILE A 91 17.58 17.90 21.54
C ILE A 91 16.51 16.84 21.27
N TRP A 92 16.92 15.65 20.81
CA TRP A 92 16.00 14.56 20.49
C TRP A 92 15.34 13.99 21.75
N LEU A 93 16.11 13.75 22.82
CA LEU A 93 15.62 13.26 24.11
C LEU A 93 14.69 14.27 24.77
N GLU A 94 14.99 15.56 24.73
CA GLU A 94 14.14 16.63 25.23
C GLU A 94 12.79 16.66 24.49
N CYS A 95 12.83 16.51 23.17
CA CYS A 95 11.60 16.41 22.36
C CYS A 95 10.74 15.22 22.79
N VAL A 96 11.34 14.05 23.00
CA VAL A 96 10.62 12.85 23.48
C VAL A 96 10.03 13.08 24.87
N GLU A 97 10.79 13.62 25.81
CA GLU A 97 10.32 13.93 27.16
C GLU A 97 9.11 14.86 27.15
N ASN A 98 9.22 15.96 26.41
CA ASN A 98 8.13 16.94 26.29
C ASN A 98 6.85 16.32 25.72
N GLN A 99 6.96 15.41 24.75
CA GLN A 99 5.80 14.73 24.17
C GLN A 99 5.19 13.68 25.11
N MET A 100 5.95 13.10 26.03
CA MET A 100 5.42 12.14 27.01
C MET A 100 4.45 12.77 28.01
N ASN A 101 4.47 14.09 28.18
CA ASN A 101 3.60 14.86 29.08
C ASN A 101 3.53 14.26 30.50
N LEU A 102 4.69 14.09 31.14
CA LEU A 102 4.86 13.40 32.42
C LEU A 102 4.44 14.27 33.58
N GLU A 103 3.80 13.67 34.59
CA GLU A 103 3.37 14.34 35.83
C GLU A 103 4.51 14.32 36.88
N TRP A 104 5.59 15.04 36.61
CA TRP A 104 6.73 15.14 37.47
C TRP A 104 6.36 15.72 38.87
N GLY A 105 6.89 15.08 39.88
CA GLY A 105 6.63 15.49 41.29
C GLY A 105 5.44 14.80 41.96
N TYR A 106 4.58 14.14 41.17
CA TYR A 106 3.44 13.33 41.64
C TYR A 106 3.67 11.83 41.46
N VAL A 107 4.50 11.45 40.50
CA VAL A 107 4.78 10.04 40.13
C VAL A 107 6.29 9.85 40.02
N ASP A 108 6.80 8.80 40.67
CA ASP A 108 8.18 8.33 40.48
C ASP A 108 8.23 7.46 39.24
N TYR A 109 9.00 7.88 38.26
CA TYR A 109 9.17 7.16 37.00
C TYR A 109 10.48 6.39 36.95
N ILE A 110 10.45 5.16 36.40
CA ILE A 110 11.64 4.36 36.08
C ILE A 110 11.58 4.06 34.58
N PHE A 111 12.49 4.65 33.83
CA PHE A 111 12.55 4.53 32.37
C PHE A 111 13.50 3.41 31.95
N THR A 112 13.02 2.55 31.07
CA THR A 112 13.83 1.50 30.41
C THR A 112 13.74 1.64 28.90
N TRP A 113 14.87 1.89 28.26
CA TRP A 113 14.98 1.98 26.83
C TRP A 113 15.29 0.61 26.24
N TYR A 114 14.50 0.18 25.28
CA TYR A 114 14.65 -1.09 24.58
C TYR A 114 15.17 -0.83 23.17
N VAL A 115 16.34 -1.36 22.85
CA VAL A 115 17.03 -1.11 21.57
C VAL A 115 17.44 -2.42 20.90
N GLY A 116 17.36 -2.42 19.57
CA GLY A 116 17.71 -3.56 18.72
C GLY A 116 19.12 -3.51 18.13
N GLU A 117 19.83 -2.37 18.28
CA GLU A 117 21.17 -2.14 17.75
C GLU A 117 22.15 -1.84 18.87
N PRO A 118 23.36 -2.45 18.83
CA PRO A 118 24.38 -2.23 19.86
C PRO A 118 24.82 -0.76 19.99
N ASP A 119 24.89 -0.02 18.89
CA ASP A 119 25.34 1.37 18.87
C ASP A 119 24.43 2.27 19.71
N TYR A 120 23.11 2.02 19.68
CA TYR A 120 22.17 2.74 20.54
C TYR A 120 22.34 2.43 22.03
N VAL A 121 22.79 1.21 22.38
CA VAL A 121 23.12 0.89 23.77
C VAL A 121 24.24 1.81 24.26
N SER A 122 25.32 1.92 23.48
CA SER A 122 26.48 2.74 23.83
C SER A 122 26.09 4.22 23.95
N ALA A 123 25.34 4.75 22.98
CA ALA A 123 24.89 6.14 22.97
C ALA A 123 24.03 6.48 24.19
N LEU A 124 23.01 5.67 24.48
CA LEU A 124 22.10 5.89 25.62
C LEU A 124 22.80 5.69 26.98
N CYS A 125 23.69 4.70 27.10
CA CYS A 125 24.46 4.53 28.33
C CYS A 125 25.41 5.71 28.59
N ASN A 126 26.09 6.21 27.56
CA ASN A 126 26.95 7.40 27.68
C ASN A 126 26.13 8.62 28.12
N LYS A 127 24.94 8.84 27.57
CA LYS A 127 24.04 9.90 27.98
C LYS A 127 23.62 9.75 29.44
N ARG A 128 23.15 8.57 29.84
CA ARG A 128 22.78 8.27 31.22
C ARG A 128 23.92 8.59 32.22
N ASP A 129 25.13 8.16 31.89
CA ASP A 129 26.28 8.26 32.79
C ASP A 129 26.81 9.69 32.89
N ASN A 130 26.58 10.53 31.87
CA ASN A 130 27.00 11.93 31.84
C ASN A 130 25.89 12.92 32.22
N GLU A 131 24.64 12.47 32.34
CA GLU A 131 23.50 13.31 32.65
C GLU A 131 23.33 13.49 34.16
N ILE A 132 23.61 14.70 34.65
CA ILE A 132 23.39 15.10 36.04
C ILE A 132 22.08 15.90 36.11
N THR A 133 20.94 15.23 35.89
CA THR A 133 19.64 15.88 36.00
C THR A 133 18.86 15.34 37.20
N ALA A 134 18.02 16.20 37.80
CA ALA A 134 17.09 15.80 38.84
C ALA A 134 15.94 14.89 38.32
N ARG A 135 15.80 14.74 36.97
CA ARG A 135 14.71 14.02 36.32
C ARG A 135 15.26 13.20 35.14
N PRO A 136 16.04 12.13 35.41
CA PRO A 136 16.63 11.33 34.38
C PRO A 136 15.54 10.54 33.61
N ILE A 137 15.52 10.64 32.29
CA ILE A 137 14.67 9.83 31.42
C ILE A 137 15.36 8.55 30.90
N ILE A 138 16.59 8.28 31.36
CA ILE A 138 17.33 7.05 31.03
C ILE A 138 17.80 6.43 32.36
N ASN A 139 17.02 5.49 32.89
CA ASN A 139 17.46 4.72 34.08
C ASN A 139 18.12 3.41 33.64
N ASN A 140 17.53 2.72 32.68
CA ASN A 140 18.00 1.44 32.19
C ASN A 140 18.04 1.42 30.65
N VAL A 141 18.99 0.68 30.07
CA VAL A 141 19.05 0.37 28.66
C VAL A 141 19.07 -1.14 28.48
N THR A 142 18.13 -1.67 27.75
CA THR A 142 17.99 -3.11 27.49
C THR A 142 18.23 -3.40 26.03
N TYR A 143 19.30 -4.15 25.73
CA TYR A 143 19.56 -4.67 24.40
C TYR A 143 18.69 -5.90 24.12
N VAL A 144 17.96 -5.87 23.02
CA VAL A 144 17.15 -6.99 22.55
C VAL A 144 17.72 -7.45 21.21
N GLY A 145 18.66 -8.37 21.28
CA GLY A 145 19.36 -8.90 20.08
C GLY A 145 18.41 -9.56 19.09
N ARG A 146 18.73 -9.43 17.82
CA ARG A 146 17.95 -9.98 16.68
C ARG A 146 18.14 -11.49 16.45
N SER A 147 18.75 -12.23 17.41
CA SER A 147 19.11 -13.64 17.24
C SER A 147 17.91 -14.55 16.91
N LYS A 148 16.72 -14.22 17.38
CA LYS A 148 15.50 -15.00 17.12
C LYS A 148 14.78 -14.62 15.81
N ASN A 149 14.94 -13.40 15.36
CA ASN A 149 14.34 -12.86 14.13
C ASN A 149 15.36 -11.97 13.41
N PRO A 150 16.30 -12.54 12.65
CA PRO A 150 17.34 -11.80 11.95
C PRO A 150 16.74 -11.11 10.71
N ILE A 151 15.89 -10.11 10.93
CA ILE A 151 15.21 -9.34 9.90
C ILE A 151 15.52 -7.85 10.04
N SER A 152 15.72 -7.16 8.92
CA SER A 152 15.86 -5.72 8.86
C SER A 152 14.90 -5.12 7.84
N ALA A 153 14.60 -3.83 8.00
CA ALA A 153 13.79 -3.09 7.03
C ALA A 153 14.46 -3.06 5.65
N THR A 154 15.79 -3.03 5.58
CA THR A 154 16.56 -3.10 4.32
C THR A 154 16.33 -4.43 3.60
N MET A 155 16.48 -5.57 4.29
CA MET A 155 16.19 -6.88 3.69
C MET A 155 14.78 -6.97 3.13
N ILE A 156 13.80 -6.37 3.82
CA ILE A 156 12.41 -6.35 3.35
C ILE A 156 12.28 -5.49 2.09
N ARG A 157 12.88 -4.30 2.05
CA ARG A 157 12.82 -3.44 0.86
C ARG A 157 13.49 -4.08 -0.37
N GLU A 158 14.55 -4.85 -0.16
CA GLU A 158 15.26 -5.57 -1.23
C GLU A 158 14.47 -6.78 -1.75
N ASN A 159 13.80 -7.52 -0.88
CA ASN A 159 12.99 -8.68 -1.27
C ASN A 159 11.73 -8.82 -0.39
N PRO A 160 10.68 -8.01 -0.64
CA PRO A 160 9.50 -7.97 0.20
C PRO A 160 8.68 -9.26 0.17
N ILE A 161 8.64 -9.96 -0.95
CA ILE A 161 7.86 -11.20 -1.08
C ILE A 161 8.46 -12.30 -0.22
N LYS A 162 9.78 -12.48 -0.27
CA LYS A 162 10.51 -13.44 0.58
C LYS A 162 10.25 -13.23 2.07
N TYR A 163 10.15 -11.97 2.49
CA TYR A 163 9.95 -11.58 3.88
C TYR A 163 8.52 -11.13 4.19
N TRP A 164 7.55 -11.45 3.32
CA TRP A 164 6.17 -10.96 3.42
C TRP A 164 5.56 -11.17 4.79
N ASN A 165 5.69 -12.37 5.35
CA ASN A 165 5.14 -12.71 6.65
C ASN A 165 5.87 -12.02 7.82
N LYS A 166 7.01 -11.38 7.56
CA LYS A 166 7.76 -10.60 8.56
C LYS A 166 7.34 -9.14 8.61
N ILE A 167 6.67 -8.64 7.57
CA ILE A 167 6.17 -7.27 7.49
C ILE A 167 4.94 -7.14 8.38
N ALA A 168 4.88 -6.09 9.22
CA ALA A 168 3.69 -5.76 9.99
C ALA A 168 2.52 -5.48 9.01
N TRP A 169 1.34 -6.07 9.28
CA TRP A 169 0.25 -6.13 8.29
C TRP A 169 -0.17 -4.77 7.70
N PRO A 170 -0.21 -3.63 8.43
CA PRO A 170 -0.60 -2.36 7.82
C PRO A 170 0.40 -1.82 6.81
N PHE A 171 1.65 -2.31 6.88
CA PHE A 171 2.71 -1.92 5.96
C PHE A 171 2.76 -2.76 4.69
N ARG A 172 2.14 -3.93 4.66
CA ARG A 172 2.18 -4.87 3.52
C ARG A 172 1.68 -4.25 2.22
N GLN A 173 0.65 -3.41 2.28
CA GLN A 173 0.09 -2.74 1.11
C GLN A 173 1.12 -1.93 0.29
N TYR A 174 2.21 -1.48 0.91
CA TYR A 174 3.27 -0.72 0.26
C TYR A 174 4.31 -1.60 -0.45
N PHE A 175 4.21 -2.90 -0.30
CA PHE A 175 5.14 -3.89 -0.82
C PHE A 175 4.45 -4.95 -1.69
N SER A 176 3.16 -4.80 -1.94
CA SER A 176 2.40 -5.70 -2.81
C SER A 176 2.75 -5.42 -4.27
N THR A 177 3.07 -6.45 -5.01
CA THR A 177 3.16 -6.39 -6.48
C THR A 177 1.76 -6.46 -7.05
N ASN A 178 1.34 -5.40 -7.75
CA ASN A 178 -0.01 -5.28 -8.27
C ASN A 178 0.01 -5.44 -9.80
N ILE A 179 -0.65 -6.47 -10.31
CA ILE A 179 -0.71 -6.82 -11.72
C ILE A 179 -2.11 -6.52 -12.24
N LEU A 180 -2.18 -5.81 -13.36
CA LEU A 180 -3.44 -5.55 -14.06
C LEU A 180 -3.50 -6.39 -15.35
N ILE A 181 -4.62 -7.08 -15.55
CA ILE A 181 -5.00 -7.64 -16.86
C ILE A 181 -6.12 -6.79 -17.42
N THR A 182 -5.92 -6.21 -18.60
CA THR A 182 -6.85 -5.26 -19.19
C THR A 182 -7.00 -5.46 -20.69
N GLY A 183 -8.01 -4.84 -21.29
CA GLY A 183 -8.35 -4.96 -22.71
C GLY A 183 -9.85 -4.83 -22.94
N THR A 184 -10.29 -4.95 -24.18
CA THR A 184 -11.71 -4.86 -24.54
C THR A 184 -12.50 -6.12 -24.16
N ALA A 185 -13.81 -6.11 -24.40
CA ALA A 185 -14.69 -7.25 -24.14
C ALA A 185 -14.25 -8.52 -24.88
N SER A 186 -14.55 -9.69 -24.27
CA SER A 186 -14.42 -11.03 -24.88
C SER A 186 -12.99 -11.46 -25.26
N GLU A 187 -11.95 -10.85 -24.67
CA GLU A 187 -10.54 -11.22 -24.91
C GLU A 187 -9.99 -12.24 -23.90
N GLY A 188 -10.83 -12.76 -23.01
CA GLY A 188 -10.42 -13.77 -22.04
C GLY A 188 -9.72 -13.24 -20.78
N LYS A 189 -9.80 -11.92 -20.52
CA LYS A 189 -9.20 -11.28 -19.33
C LYS A 189 -9.57 -11.98 -18.03
N SER A 190 -10.88 -12.12 -17.77
CA SER A 190 -11.40 -12.68 -16.51
C SER A 190 -10.99 -14.15 -16.34
N THR A 191 -10.95 -14.92 -17.43
CA THR A 191 -10.46 -16.30 -17.41
C THR A 191 -8.98 -16.34 -17.08
N LEU A 192 -8.16 -15.54 -17.76
CA LEU A 192 -6.72 -15.46 -17.53
C LEU A 192 -6.40 -15.01 -16.08
N THR A 193 -7.08 -13.99 -15.58
CA THR A 193 -6.93 -13.49 -14.21
C THR A 193 -7.24 -14.59 -13.19
N ARG A 194 -8.38 -15.27 -13.34
CA ARG A 194 -8.81 -16.34 -12.43
C ARG A 194 -7.88 -17.54 -12.47
N ASP A 195 -7.44 -17.94 -13.67
CA ASP A 195 -6.57 -19.11 -13.83
C ASP A 195 -5.18 -18.86 -13.22
N ILE A 196 -4.59 -17.69 -13.43
CA ILE A 196 -3.33 -17.28 -12.77
C ILE A 196 -3.51 -17.20 -11.26
N ALA A 197 -4.58 -16.55 -10.79
CA ALA A 197 -4.87 -16.44 -9.37
C ALA A 197 -5.03 -17.82 -8.71
N THR A 198 -5.73 -18.74 -9.37
CA THR A 198 -5.92 -20.13 -8.92
C THR A 198 -4.59 -20.90 -8.91
N TYR A 199 -3.79 -20.76 -9.97
CA TYR A 199 -2.52 -21.48 -10.11
C TYR A 199 -1.53 -21.14 -8.98
N PHE A 200 -1.46 -19.85 -8.61
CA PHE A 200 -0.53 -19.38 -7.58
C PHE A 200 -1.14 -19.25 -6.18
N GLY A 201 -2.46 -19.40 -6.02
CA GLY A 201 -3.16 -19.18 -4.76
C GLY A 201 -3.11 -17.71 -4.32
N ILE A 202 -3.07 -16.76 -5.25
CA ILE A 202 -3.02 -15.32 -4.98
C ILE A 202 -4.41 -14.68 -5.07
N PRO A 203 -4.68 -13.60 -4.31
CA PRO A 203 -5.95 -12.90 -4.40
C PRO A 203 -6.09 -12.15 -5.74
N TYR A 204 -7.32 -12.06 -6.22
CA TYR A 204 -7.64 -11.28 -7.40
C TYR A 204 -8.88 -10.41 -7.18
N SER A 205 -8.95 -9.32 -7.93
CA SER A 205 -10.10 -8.43 -8.00
C SER A 205 -10.85 -8.66 -9.32
N GLU A 206 -12.18 -8.71 -9.25
CA GLU A 206 -13.05 -8.91 -10.40
C GLU A 206 -13.45 -7.58 -11.04
N GLU A 207 -13.98 -7.61 -12.27
CA GLU A 207 -14.60 -6.46 -12.93
C GLU A 207 -15.88 -6.06 -12.17
N TYR A 208 -15.81 -4.98 -11.41
CA TYR A 208 -16.94 -4.54 -10.57
C TYR A 208 -18.18 -4.17 -11.39
N GLY A 209 -18.00 -3.51 -12.53
CA GLY A 209 -19.11 -3.09 -13.40
C GLY A 209 -20.00 -4.27 -13.82
N ARG A 210 -19.41 -5.41 -14.16
CA ARG A 210 -20.17 -6.63 -14.48
C ARG A 210 -20.98 -7.11 -13.29
N THR A 211 -20.35 -7.29 -12.13
CA THR A 211 -21.03 -7.73 -10.90
C THR A 211 -22.19 -6.79 -10.53
N TYR A 212 -21.99 -5.49 -10.71
CA TYR A 212 -23.01 -4.48 -10.47
C TYR A 212 -24.21 -4.65 -11.41
N MET A 213 -23.96 -4.73 -12.73
CA MET A 213 -25.02 -4.87 -13.73
C MET A 213 -25.82 -6.16 -13.53
N GLU A 214 -25.16 -7.29 -13.27
CA GLU A 214 -25.81 -8.57 -12.95
C GLU A 214 -26.69 -8.46 -11.69
N TYR A 215 -26.20 -7.82 -10.62
CA TYR A 215 -26.91 -7.68 -9.36
C TYR A 215 -28.17 -6.82 -9.48
N TYR A 216 -28.08 -5.70 -10.23
CA TYR A 216 -29.20 -4.76 -10.41
C TYR A 216 -30.07 -5.06 -11.62
N GLY A 217 -29.73 -6.06 -12.45
CA GLY A 217 -30.44 -6.38 -13.68
C GLY A 217 -30.39 -5.26 -14.72
N LYS A 218 -29.28 -4.51 -14.75
CA LYS A 218 -29.05 -3.42 -15.70
C LYS A 218 -28.30 -3.90 -16.94
N ASP A 219 -28.56 -3.26 -18.06
CA ASP A 219 -27.69 -3.31 -19.24
C ASP A 219 -26.96 -1.96 -19.46
N ASP A 220 -26.12 -1.90 -20.47
CA ASP A 220 -25.33 -0.69 -20.76
C ASP A 220 -26.20 0.55 -21.03
N THR A 221 -27.44 0.38 -21.54
CA THR A 221 -28.34 1.48 -21.85
C THR A 221 -29.06 2.05 -20.65
N ASP A 222 -29.06 1.34 -19.53
CA ASP A 222 -29.62 1.78 -18.24
C ASP A 222 -28.60 2.55 -17.38
N LEU A 223 -27.34 2.62 -17.84
CA LEU A 223 -26.26 3.21 -17.04
C LEU A 223 -26.30 4.75 -17.10
N THR A 224 -26.15 5.34 -15.93
CA THR A 224 -26.05 6.79 -15.72
C THR A 224 -24.65 7.20 -15.27
N VAL A 225 -24.34 8.49 -15.26
CA VAL A 225 -23.07 9.00 -14.73
C VAL A 225 -22.81 8.53 -13.28
N THR A 226 -23.88 8.40 -12.47
CA THR A 226 -23.76 7.91 -11.09
C THR A 226 -23.31 6.46 -11.01
N ASP A 227 -23.78 5.61 -11.93
CA ASP A 227 -23.33 4.22 -12.03
C ASP A 227 -21.83 4.15 -12.38
N PHE A 228 -21.37 4.95 -13.35
CA PHE A 228 -19.96 5.05 -13.70
C PHE A 228 -19.09 5.58 -12.57
N GLN A 229 -19.56 6.57 -11.81
CA GLN A 229 -18.86 7.03 -10.60
C GLN A 229 -18.70 5.90 -9.59
N GLN A 230 -19.75 5.11 -9.39
CA GLN A 230 -19.70 3.95 -8.51
C GLN A 230 -18.73 2.89 -9.02
N PHE A 231 -18.69 2.61 -10.32
CA PHE A 231 -17.73 1.68 -10.91
C PHE A 231 -16.28 2.10 -10.61
N LEU A 232 -15.95 3.36 -10.82
CA LEU A 232 -14.62 3.90 -10.52
C LEU A 232 -14.23 3.73 -9.05
N ILE A 233 -15.14 4.03 -8.13
CA ILE A 233 -14.89 3.99 -6.69
C ILE A 233 -14.79 2.54 -6.19
N GLU A 234 -15.75 1.70 -6.56
CA GLU A 234 -15.83 0.34 -6.02
C GLU A 234 -14.79 -0.61 -6.65
N GLN A 235 -14.46 -0.45 -7.94
CA GLN A 235 -13.34 -1.17 -8.56
C GLN A 235 -12.04 -0.90 -7.79
N ARG A 236 -11.79 0.38 -7.47
CA ARG A 236 -10.63 0.76 -6.65
C ARG A 236 -10.70 0.16 -5.24
N ARG A 237 -11.88 0.20 -4.63
CA ARG A 237 -12.09 -0.33 -3.28
C ARG A 237 -11.89 -1.84 -3.22
N ASP A 238 -12.39 -2.58 -4.22
CA ASP A 238 -12.19 -4.03 -4.28
C ASP A 238 -10.72 -4.40 -4.45
N THR A 239 -10.01 -3.75 -5.38
CA THR A 239 -8.55 -3.93 -5.54
C THR A 239 -7.81 -3.66 -4.22
N GLN A 240 -8.15 -2.58 -3.51
CA GLN A 240 -7.52 -2.27 -2.22
C GLN A 240 -7.81 -3.34 -1.15
N LYS A 241 -9.03 -3.85 -1.09
CA LYS A 241 -9.39 -4.96 -0.18
C LYS A 241 -8.55 -6.21 -0.45
N LYS A 242 -8.25 -6.50 -1.73
CA LYS A 242 -7.38 -7.65 -2.10
C LYS A 242 -5.94 -7.40 -1.67
N ILE A 243 -5.42 -6.18 -1.86
CA ILE A 243 -4.07 -5.78 -1.41
C ILE A 243 -3.94 -5.90 0.12
N GLU A 244 -4.95 -5.47 0.86
CA GLU A 244 -4.98 -5.51 2.33
C GLU A 244 -5.41 -6.87 2.90
N SER A 245 -5.84 -7.79 2.06
CA SER A 245 -6.34 -9.10 2.47
C SER A 245 -5.27 -9.91 3.23
N PRO A 246 -5.65 -10.62 4.29
CA PRO A 246 -4.79 -11.60 4.95
C PRO A 246 -4.29 -12.70 4.01
N GLY A 247 -5.02 -12.99 2.94
CA GLY A 247 -4.64 -13.95 1.90
C GLY A 247 -3.62 -13.41 0.90
N ASN A 248 -3.30 -12.11 0.93
CA ASN A 248 -2.23 -11.57 0.08
C ASN A 248 -0.87 -12.08 0.55
N CYS A 249 -0.14 -12.73 -0.34
CA CYS A 249 1.21 -13.24 -0.10
C CYS A 249 2.30 -12.36 -0.77
N GLY A 250 1.95 -11.18 -1.22
CA GLY A 250 2.85 -10.21 -1.86
C GLY A 250 2.50 -9.90 -3.30
N ILE A 251 1.54 -10.59 -3.90
CA ILE A 251 1.09 -10.38 -5.27
C ILE A 251 -0.43 -10.36 -5.32
N VAL A 252 -0.97 -9.37 -6.03
CA VAL A 252 -2.41 -9.24 -6.34
C VAL A 252 -2.57 -9.06 -7.84
N ILE A 253 -3.55 -9.74 -8.42
CA ILE A 253 -3.91 -9.61 -9.82
C ILE A 253 -5.32 -9.02 -9.95
N SER A 254 -5.51 -8.09 -10.88
CA SER A 254 -6.82 -7.44 -11.11
C SER A 254 -7.31 -7.71 -12.52
N ASP A 255 -8.58 -8.12 -12.61
CA ASP A 255 -9.33 -8.12 -13.86
C ASP A 255 -9.91 -6.73 -14.05
N THR A 256 -9.36 -5.99 -15.01
CA THR A 256 -9.84 -4.65 -15.33
C THR A 256 -9.51 -3.59 -14.26
N ASP A 257 -9.58 -2.34 -14.63
CA ASP A 257 -9.44 -1.18 -13.80
C ASP A 257 -10.27 0.01 -14.28
N ASN A 258 -10.09 1.15 -13.63
CA ASN A 258 -10.79 2.40 -13.94
C ASN A 258 -10.59 2.90 -15.38
N MET A 259 -9.53 2.49 -16.08
CA MET A 259 -9.31 2.92 -17.48
C MET A 259 -10.30 2.26 -18.43
N VAL A 260 -10.71 1.02 -18.15
CA VAL A 260 -11.77 0.36 -18.94
C VAL A 260 -13.13 1.03 -18.67
N THR A 261 -13.43 1.40 -17.45
CA THR A 261 -14.63 2.20 -17.11
C THR A 261 -14.67 3.51 -17.89
N LEU A 262 -13.54 4.27 -17.91
CA LEU A 262 -13.44 5.52 -18.66
C LEU A 262 -13.52 5.29 -20.17
N MET A 263 -12.95 4.20 -20.69
CA MET A 263 -13.02 3.84 -22.11
C MET A 263 -14.47 3.63 -22.55
N TYR A 264 -15.27 2.90 -21.76
CA TYR A 264 -16.69 2.72 -22.04
C TYR A 264 -17.47 4.02 -21.88
N ALA A 265 -17.23 4.81 -20.84
CA ALA A 265 -17.86 6.11 -20.68
C ALA A 265 -17.59 7.01 -21.90
N GLN A 266 -16.35 7.04 -22.41
CA GLN A 266 -16.02 7.79 -23.60
C GLN A 266 -16.72 7.25 -24.86
N ALA A 267 -16.89 5.93 -24.98
CA ALA A 267 -17.60 5.33 -26.10
C ALA A 267 -19.11 5.66 -26.05
N TYR A 268 -19.67 5.72 -24.84
CA TYR A 268 -21.10 5.94 -24.65
C TYR A 268 -21.54 7.40 -24.81
N VAL A 269 -20.65 8.36 -24.55
CA VAL A 269 -20.89 9.78 -24.92
C VAL A 269 -21.12 9.94 -26.43
N GLU A 270 -20.53 9.08 -27.25
CA GLU A 270 -20.68 9.09 -28.71
C GLU A 270 -21.98 8.37 -29.18
N ASP A 271 -22.68 7.65 -28.28
CA ASP A 271 -23.89 6.88 -28.61
C ASP A 271 -25.17 7.66 -28.18
N PRO A 272 -26.04 8.04 -29.13
CA PRO A 272 -27.26 8.80 -28.86
C PRO A 272 -28.32 8.05 -28.01
N ASN A 273 -28.18 6.74 -27.84
CA ASN A 273 -29.10 5.92 -27.06
C ASN A 273 -28.73 5.85 -25.56
N ILE A 274 -27.58 6.43 -25.17
CA ILE A 274 -27.08 6.39 -23.81
C ILE A 274 -27.09 7.82 -23.25
N ASP A 275 -27.68 8.01 -22.08
CA ASP A 275 -27.77 9.31 -21.41
C ASP A 275 -26.46 9.65 -20.67
N LEU A 276 -25.39 9.90 -21.43
CA LEU A 276 -24.10 10.33 -20.92
C LEU A 276 -23.55 11.48 -21.76
N THR A 277 -23.20 12.58 -21.13
CA THR A 277 -22.72 13.79 -21.78
C THR A 277 -21.19 13.94 -21.72
N GLU A 278 -20.63 14.81 -22.58
CA GLU A 278 -19.20 15.20 -22.49
C GLU A 278 -18.82 15.81 -21.13
N GLU A 279 -19.75 16.50 -20.46
CA GLU A 279 -19.50 17.07 -19.13
C GLU A 279 -19.45 15.98 -18.06
N ASP A 280 -20.30 14.96 -18.19
CA ASP A 280 -20.26 13.78 -17.32
C ASP A 280 -18.94 13.05 -17.47
N TYR A 281 -18.48 12.85 -18.71
CA TYR A 281 -17.19 12.21 -18.96
C TYR A 281 -16.02 12.98 -18.33
N LYS A 282 -16.00 14.31 -18.43
CA LYS A 282 -14.96 15.12 -17.77
C LYS A 282 -14.98 14.96 -16.25
N THR A 283 -16.16 14.88 -15.67
CA THR A 283 -16.32 14.64 -14.23
C THR A 283 -15.77 13.25 -13.83
N LEU A 284 -16.08 12.21 -14.61
CA LEU A 284 -15.56 10.86 -14.40
C LEU A 284 -14.04 10.81 -14.56
N GLU A 285 -13.50 11.50 -15.55
CA GLU A 285 -12.04 11.56 -15.76
C GLU A 285 -11.33 12.25 -14.59
N GLN A 286 -11.87 13.35 -14.05
CA GLN A 286 -11.33 14.00 -12.86
C GLN A 286 -11.37 13.08 -11.63
N LEU A 287 -12.44 12.34 -11.45
CA LEU A 287 -12.55 11.35 -10.38
C LEU A 287 -11.49 10.25 -10.53
N ALA A 288 -11.31 9.73 -11.74
CA ALA A 288 -10.29 8.72 -12.02
C ALA A 288 -8.86 9.23 -11.76
N TRP A 289 -8.57 10.50 -12.08
CA TRP A 289 -7.29 11.14 -11.72
C TRP A 289 -7.04 11.21 -10.21
N ASN A 290 -8.08 11.49 -9.42
CA ASN A 290 -7.97 11.50 -7.97
C ASN A 290 -7.74 10.07 -7.42
N ILE A 291 -8.46 9.10 -7.95
CA ILE A 291 -8.33 7.69 -7.58
C ILE A 291 -6.94 7.15 -7.94
N LYS A 292 -6.39 7.52 -9.10
CA LYS A 292 -5.07 7.09 -9.57
C LYS A 292 -3.98 7.34 -8.53
N ARG A 293 -4.03 8.45 -7.78
CA ARG A 293 -3.02 8.79 -6.76
C ARG A 293 -2.84 7.71 -5.68
N GLY A 294 -3.84 6.84 -5.51
CA GLY A 294 -3.80 5.74 -4.54
C GLY A 294 -3.56 4.36 -5.16
N ILE A 295 -3.37 4.25 -6.49
CA ILE A 295 -3.14 2.99 -7.20
C ILE A 295 -1.74 2.99 -7.80
N GLN A 296 -1.01 1.90 -7.60
CA GLN A 296 0.24 1.64 -8.31
C GLN A 296 0.13 0.27 -8.98
N TRP A 297 0.26 0.26 -10.30
CA TRP A 297 0.42 -0.95 -11.07
C TRP A 297 1.91 -1.22 -11.30
N ASP A 298 2.38 -2.41 -11.00
CA ASP A 298 3.76 -2.83 -11.26
C ASP A 298 3.90 -3.39 -12.67
N LYS A 299 2.83 -4.02 -13.16
CA LYS A 299 2.74 -4.56 -14.51
C LYS A 299 1.31 -4.49 -15.02
N ILE A 300 1.16 -4.16 -16.30
CA ILE A 300 -0.13 -4.13 -16.99
C ILE A 300 -0.02 -5.03 -18.23
N PHE A 301 -0.84 -6.07 -18.27
CA PHE A 301 -0.98 -6.94 -19.43
C PHE A 301 -2.21 -6.53 -20.22
N LEU A 302 -1.99 -6.08 -21.45
CA LEU A 302 -3.02 -5.55 -22.33
C LEU A 302 -3.32 -6.55 -23.46
N LEU A 303 -4.56 -7.03 -23.51
CA LEU A 303 -5.03 -7.95 -24.55
C LEU A 303 -5.66 -7.16 -25.71
N PRO A 304 -5.11 -7.27 -26.94
CA PRO A 304 -5.71 -6.65 -28.12
C PRO A 304 -6.97 -7.41 -28.57
N PRO A 305 -7.91 -6.73 -29.27
CA PRO A 305 -9.12 -7.36 -29.79
C PRO A 305 -8.79 -8.30 -30.96
N LYS A 306 -9.03 -9.59 -30.76
CA LYS A 306 -8.83 -10.61 -31.81
C LYS A 306 -9.81 -11.79 -31.72
N ASN A 307 -10.42 -12.01 -30.58
CA ASN A 307 -11.35 -13.11 -30.37
C ASN A 307 -12.75 -12.74 -30.90
N LYS A 308 -13.58 -13.74 -31.18
CA LYS A 308 -15.01 -13.51 -31.46
C LYS A 308 -15.66 -12.96 -30.17
N PHE A 309 -16.59 -12.04 -30.38
CA PHE A 309 -17.41 -11.54 -29.27
C PHE A 309 -18.27 -12.68 -28.72
N VAL A 310 -18.33 -12.75 -27.39
CA VAL A 310 -19.21 -13.64 -26.64
C VAL A 310 -20.20 -12.76 -25.90
N ASP A 311 -21.48 -12.91 -26.19
CA ASP A 311 -22.54 -12.22 -25.48
C ASP A 311 -22.65 -12.82 -24.08
N ASP A 312 -22.48 -11.98 -23.06
CA ASP A 312 -22.61 -12.34 -21.64
C ASP A 312 -23.93 -11.83 -21.03
N GLY A 313 -24.82 -11.29 -21.87
CA GLY A 313 -26.16 -10.85 -21.50
C GLY A 313 -26.24 -9.49 -20.79
N CYS A 314 -25.10 -8.83 -20.57
CA CYS A 314 -25.05 -7.53 -19.89
C CYS A 314 -24.60 -6.40 -20.80
N ARG A 315 -24.13 -6.70 -22.02
CA ARG A 315 -23.46 -5.72 -22.89
C ARG A 315 -24.33 -5.30 -24.07
N TYR A 316 -24.30 -4.00 -24.35
CA TYR A 316 -24.93 -3.44 -25.53
C TYR A 316 -24.28 -3.95 -26.82
N MET A 317 -25.07 -4.58 -27.69
CA MET A 317 -24.59 -5.31 -28.88
C MET A 317 -23.85 -4.44 -29.89
N VAL A 318 -24.05 -3.12 -29.91
CA VAL A 318 -23.30 -2.21 -30.79
C VAL A 318 -21.80 -2.28 -30.51
N GLN A 319 -21.39 -2.55 -29.26
CA GLN A 319 -19.99 -2.70 -28.87
C GLN A 319 -19.38 -4.07 -29.22
N SER A 320 -20.15 -4.97 -29.87
CA SER A 320 -19.75 -6.35 -30.17
C SER A 320 -18.88 -6.49 -31.41
N THR A 321 -18.94 -5.52 -32.33
CA THR A 321 -18.22 -5.60 -33.60
C THR A 321 -16.70 -5.46 -33.42
N MET A 322 -15.92 -6.09 -34.30
CA MET A 322 -14.47 -5.98 -34.25
C MET A 322 -14.00 -4.53 -34.44
N ASP A 323 -14.68 -3.76 -35.26
CA ASP A 323 -14.35 -2.35 -35.51
C ASP A 323 -14.56 -1.49 -34.26
N GLU A 324 -15.69 -1.64 -33.56
CA GLU A 324 -15.94 -0.92 -32.31
C GLU A 324 -14.97 -1.34 -31.21
N ARG A 325 -14.69 -2.62 -31.08
CA ARG A 325 -13.71 -3.12 -30.10
C ARG A 325 -12.30 -2.60 -30.40
N THR A 326 -11.94 -2.44 -31.69
CA THR A 326 -10.67 -1.84 -32.10
C THR A 326 -10.64 -0.34 -31.77
N LYS A 327 -11.73 0.40 -31.97
CA LYS A 327 -11.84 1.80 -31.55
C LYS A 327 -11.68 1.92 -30.02
N ASN A 328 -12.38 1.09 -29.26
CA ASN A 328 -12.30 1.07 -27.79
C ASN A 328 -10.89 0.69 -27.30
N TYR A 329 -10.24 -0.27 -27.95
CA TYR A 329 -8.85 -0.58 -27.66
C TYR A 329 -7.93 0.64 -27.83
N ASN A 330 -8.10 1.39 -28.92
CA ASN A 330 -7.32 2.60 -29.16
C ASN A 330 -7.61 3.70 -28.10
N LYS A 331 -8.89 3.85 -27.66
CA LYS A 331 -9.25 4.72 -26.54
C LYS A 331 -8.55 4.29 -25.24
N LEU A 332 -8.55 2.98 -24.94
CA LEU A 332 -7.89 2.43 -23.77
C LEU A 332 -6.37 2.67 -23.81
N VAL A 333 -5.72 2.45 -24.94
CA VAL A 333 -4.29 2.76 -25.13
C VAL A 333 -4.01 4.24 -24.90
N ALA A 334 -4.87 5.13 -25.43
CA ALA A 334 -4.74 6.58 -25.22
C ALA A 334 -4.89 6.96 -23.73
N LEU A 335 -5.84 6.35 -23.02
CA LEU A 335 -6.02 6.55 -21.57
C LEU A 335 -4.82 6.04 -20.77
N LEU A 336 -4.29 4.85 -21.03
CA LEU A 336 -3.11 4.32 -20.36
C LEU A 336 -1.89 5.24 -20.55
N LYS A 337 -1.71 5.82 -21.74
CA LYS A 337 -0.68 6.83 -22.03
C LYS A 337 -0.96 8.13 -21.27
N LYS A 338 -2.18 8.66 -21.35
CA LYS A 338 -2.60 9.90 -20.69
C LYS A 338 -2.42 9.82 -19.18
N PHE A 339 -2.74 8.68 -18.60
CA PHE A 339 -2.57 8.44 -17.16
C PHE A 339 -1.14 8.01 -16.76
N GLY A 340 -0.18 7.96 -17.70
CA GLY A 340 1.24 7.71 -17.40
C GLY A 340 1.54 6.29 -16.92
N TRP A 341 0.82 5.29 -17.44
CA TRP A 341 1.03 3.87 -17.13
C TRP A 341 1.61 3.07 -18.30
N TRP A 342 1.85 3.73 -19.43
CA TRP A 342 2.24 3.05 -20.66
C TRP A 342 3.61 2.34 -20.58
N ASP A 343 4.51 2.82 -19.79
CA ASP A 343 5.83 2.23 -19.51
C ASP A 343 5.74 0.85 -18.82
N LYS A 344 4.59 0.56 -18.19
CA LYS A 344 4.31 -0.70 -17.50
C LYS A 344 3.53 -1.70 -18.36
N VAL A 345 3.09 -1.27 -19.54
CA VAL A 345 2.24 -2.08 -20.42
C VAL A 345 3.06 -3.09 -21.21
N GLU A 346 2.57 -4.32 -21.22
CA GLU A 346 2.99 -5.38 -22.13
C GLU A 346 1.76 -5.90 -22.88
N ILE A 347 1.86 -5.95 -24.20
CA ILE A 347 0.77 -6.45 -25.06
C ILE A 347 0.86 -7.98 -25.11
N LEU A 348 -0.24 -8.65 -24.75
CA LEU A 348 -0.38 -10.09 -24.84
C LEU A 348 -1.09 -10.47 -26.14
N ASP A 349 -0.32 -10.77 -27.16
CA ASP A 349 -0.83 -11.08 -28.51
C ASP A 349 -0.56 -12.55 -28.95
N ASN A 350 -0.41 -13.46 -27.98
CA ASN A 350 -0.34 -14.90 -28.25
C ASN A 350 -1.74 -15.54 -28.21
N ASP A 351 -1.80 -16.86 -28.37
CA ASP A 351 -2.96 -17.65 -27.99
C ASP A 351 -3.15 -17.64 -26.45
N PHE A 352 -4.24 -18.23 -25.98
CA PHE A 352 -4.55 -18.21 -24.56
C PHE A 352 -3.43 -18.84 -23.71
N LEU A 353 -2.88 -19.98 -24.13
CA LEU A 353 -1.83 -20.69 -23.41
C LEU A 353 -0.52 -19.88 -23.40
N GLY A 354 -0.16 -19.27 -24.52
CA GLY A 354 1.01 -18.37 -24.63
C GLY A 354 0.87 -17.17 -23.71
N ASN A 355 -0.30 -16.54 -23.64
CA ASN A 355 -0.59 -15.43 -22.76
C ASN A 355 -0.55 -15.87 -21.28
N PHE A 356 -1.12 -17.04 -20.94
CA PHE A 356 -1.05 -17.61 -19.61
C PHE A 356 0.40 -17.84 -19.17
N ASN A 357 1.20 -18.49 -20.01
CA ASN A 357 2.60 -18.75 -19.70
C ASN A 357 3.40 -17.46 -19.50
N ARG A 358 3.14 -16.43 -20.30
CA ARG A 358 3.83 -15.15 -20.17
C ARG A 358 3.51 -14.44 -18.86
N VAL A 359 2.24 -14.43 -18.43
CA VAL A 359 1.85 -13.87 -17.11
C VAL A 359 2.42 -14.71 -15.98
N LYS A 360 2.37 -16.05 -16.12
CA LYS A 360 2.96 -16.99 -15.15
C LYS A 360 4.46 -16.72 -14.93
N GLU A 361 5.25 -16.60 -15.99
CA GLU A 361 6.69 -16.28 -15.93
C GLU A 361 6.95 -14.97 -15.16
N TYR A 362 6.12 -13.95 -15.40
CA TYR A 362 6.24 -12.69 -14.68
C TYR A 362 5.97 -12.87 -13.18
N VAL A 363 4.92 -13.60 -12.80
CA VAL A 363 4.60 -13.89 -11.39
C VAL A 363 5.72 -14.68 -10.73
N GLU A 364 6.21 -15.73 -11.40
CA GLU A 364 7.34 -16.56 -10.91
C GLU A 364 8.59 -15.71 -10.65
N SER A 365 8.92 -14.79 -11.57
CA SER A 365 10.07 -13.89 -11.42
C SER A 365 9.97 -12.93 -10.24
N LYS A 366 8.77 -12.74 -9.67
CA LYS A 366 8.56 -11.92 -8.48
C LYS A 366 8.59 -12.74 -7.19
N MET A 367 8.40 -14.05 -7.29
CA MET A 367 8.43 -14.98 -6.15
C MET A 367 9.85 -15.50 -5.83
N GLU A 368 10.76 -15.44 -6.79
CA GLU A 368 12.19 -15.76 -6.61
C GLU A 368 12.93 -14.66 -5.81
#